data_0079fd7fe7ac4da83fa932474c90c6ff
#
_entry.id   0079fd7fe7ac4da83fa932474c90c6ff
#
_cell.length_a   1.000
_cell.length_b   1.000
_cell.length_c   1.000
_cell.angle_alpha   90.00
_cell.angle_beta   90.00
_cell.angle_gamma   90.00
#
_symmetry.space_group_name_H-M   'P 1'
#
loop_
_entity.id
_entity.type
_entity.pdbx_description
1 polymer ?
#
loop_
_entity_poly.entity_id
_entity_poly.type
_entity_poly.pdbx_seq_one_letter_code
_entity_poly.pdbx_strand_id
1 'polypeptide(L)'
;MFQQIKKFTQQMAAGANMSTLLIMLLVGYSGRLNPASHALLSNINFTFPVFLILNLAFLIFWVIFKPKYSLLPVVGFILAYQPVRAYIPLNVPGKIPDGAIKVLSYNVWCFADWKDQGQENPIIQYLASQKADIVCLQEASCTKKTQADLKKVMGEIYEYSDTSCIRKDEDILAIYSRFPIVHKEKIIYKSAGNHSAAFTLNVHGKKVVVLNNHLESMGLSFTDKENFKRMLKGKVGRDSAKYQSYRLIDKLSAAAKIRAPQAEAVRQFIKKHNYQSILCVGDFNDSPLSYTHGTIAEGLTDCYIASGNGPGISYHSSGFYVRIDNILCSDDWKPYRCTVDNKIAVSDHYPIYCWLKSEPEKRKR
;
A
#
# COMPACT_ATOMS: atom_id res chain seq x y z
N MET A 1 -52.29 0.08 -12.52
CA MET A 1 -51.66 0.33 -11.22
C MET A 1 -50.38 -0.53 -10.99
N PHE A 2 -50.46 -1.86 -10.96
CA PHE A 2 -49.28 -2.73 -10.69
C PHE A 2 -48.12 -2.56 -11.70
N GLN A 3 -48.39 -2.48 -12.99
CA GLN A 3 -47.36 -2.24 -14.02
C GLN A 3 -46.70 -0.86 -13.89
N GLN A 4 -47.44 0.17 -13.49
CA GLN A 4 -46.91 1.49 -13.26
C GLN A 4 -45.97 1.51 -12.04
N ILE A 5 -46.38 0.85 -10.95
CA ILE A 5 -45.52 0.71 -9.74
C ILE A 5 -44.23 -0.05 -10.10
N LYS A 6 -44.33 -1.17 -10.83
CA LYS A 6 -43.16 -1.92 -11.30
C LYS A 6 -42.20 -1.08 -12.13
N LYS A 7 -42.74 -0.29 -13.10
CA LYS A 7 -41.93 0.61 -13.93
C LYS A 7 -41.26 1.69 -13.08
N PHE A 8 -41.98 2.30 -12.16
CA PHE A 8 -41.48 3.32 -11.26
C PHE A 8 -40.31 2.77 -10.36
N THR A 9 -40.52 1.60 -9.73
CA THR A 9 -39.47 0.95 -8.92
C THR A 9 -38.23 0.63 -9.73
N GLN A 10 -38.37 0.18 -10.99
CA GLN A 10 -37.24 -0.07 -11.88
C GLN A 10 -36.47 1.20 -12.24
N GLN A 11 -37.19 2.31 -12.49
CA GLN A 11 -36.57 3.60 -12.77
C GLN A 11 -35.80 4.14 -11.53
N MET A 12 -36.38 3.99 -10.33
CA MET A 12 -35.70 4.34 -9.08
C MET A 12 -34.42 3.53 -8.87
N ALA A 13 -34.50 2.21 -9.08
CA ALA A 13 -33.33 1.34 -8.96
C ALA A 13 -32.25 1.68 -10.00
N ALA A 14 -32.65 2.01 -11.24
CA ALA A 14 -31.70 2.44 -12.27
C ALA A 14 -31.05 3.78 -11.92
N GLY A 15 -31.83 4.75 -11.39
CA GLY A 15 -31.30 6.03 -10.90
C GLY A 15 -30.31 5.85 -9.74
N ALA A 16 -30.63 4.98 -8.77
CA ALA A 16 -29.73 4.66 -7.67
C ALA A 16 -28.42 4.00 -8.16
N ASN A 17 -28.52 3.05 -9.11
CA ASN A 17 -27.34 2.44 -9.71
C ASN A 17 -26.48 3.48 -10.47
N MET A 18 -27.09 4.36 -11.26
CA MET A 18 -26.37 5.43 -11.95
C MET A 18 -25.62 6.32 -10.95
N SER A 19 -26.26 6.70 -9.86
CA SER A 19 -25.64 7.52 -8.80
C SER A 19 -24.46 6.80 -8.16
N THR A 20 -24.61 5.53 -7.82
CA THR A 20 -23.49 4.74 -7.23
C THR A 20 -22.34 4.54 -8.23
N LEU A 21 -22.61 4.41 -9.52
CA LEU A 21 -21.58 4.35 -10.57
C LEU A 21 -20.81 5.67 -10.68
N LEU A 22 -21.52 6.80 -10.74
CA LEU A 22 -20.86 8.11 -10.81
C LEU A 22 -19.98 8.36 -9.59
N ILE A 23 -20.45 8.00 -8.39
CA ILE A 23 -19.66 8.13 -7.16
C ILE A 23 -18.46 7.15 -7.22
N MET A 24 -18.63 5.91 -7.68
CA MET A 24 -17.53 4.95 -7.83
C MET A 24 -16.42 5.49 -8.76
N LEU A 25 -16.78 6.11 -9.87
CA LEU A 25 -15.82 6.73 -10.79
C LEU A 25 -15.11 7.92 -10.11
N LEU A 26 -15.87 8.81 -9.48
CA LEU A 26 -15.30 9.97 -8.78
C LEU A 26 -14.31 9.53 -7.70
N VAL A 27 -14.69 8.57 -6.89
CA VAL A 27 -13.87 8.00 -5.80
C VAL A 27 -12.65 7.27 -6.37
N GLY A 28 -12.85 6.44 -7.41
CA GLY A 28 -11.76 5.66 -8.00
C GLY A 28 -10.68 6.52 -8.67
N TYR A 29 -11.04 7.68 -9.20
CA TYR A 29 -10.11 8.60 -9.84
C TYR A 29 -9.72 9.81 -8.97
N SER A 30 -10.14 9.84 -7.70
CA SER A 30 -9.83 10.95 -6.78
C SER A 30 -8.34 11.13 -6.50
N GLY A 31 -7.52 10.10 -6.64
CA GLY A 31 -6.06 10.17 -6.52
C GLY A 31 -5.36 11.05 -7.57
N ARG A 32 -6.09 11.54 -8.58
CA ARG A 32 -5.57 12.55 -9.51
C ARG A 32 -5.60 13.98 -8.93
N LEU A 33 -6.29 14.17 -7.81
CA LEU A 33 -6.43 15.46 -7.15
C LEU A 33 -5.31 15.64 -6.13
N ASN A 34 -4.54 16.73 -6.27
CA ASN A 34 -3.49 17.05 -5.30
C ASN A 34 -4.10 17.39 -3.94
N PRO A 35 -3.73 16.70 -2.85
CA PRO A 35 -4.23 16.96 -1.50
C PRO A 35 -3.93 18.37 -0.98
N ALA A 36 -2.88 19.03 -1.47
CA ALA A 36 -2.57 20.40 -1.09
C ALA A 36 -3.74 21.36 -1.38
N SER A 37 -4.44 21.13 -2.52
CA SER A 37 -5.58 21.94 -2.95
C SER A 37 -6.95 21.31 -2.66
N HIS A 38 -7.01 19.96 -2.59
CA HIS A 38 -8.26 19.20 -2.54
C HIS A 38 -8.22 18.08 -1.49
N ALA A 39 -7.71 18.34 -0.29
CA ALA A 39 -7.46 17.33 0.74
C ALA A 39 -8.69 16.48 1.13
N LEU A 40 -9.88 17.08 1.17
CA LEU A 40 -11.11 16.36 1.46
C LEU A 40 -11.41 15.32 0.37
N LEU A 41 -11.37 15.74 -0.90
CA LEU A 41 -11.70 14.90 -2.04
C LEU A 41 -10.62 13.85 -2.30
N SER A 42 -9.35 14.13 -1.99
CA SER A 42 -8.27 13.17 -2.18
C SER A 42 -8.37 11.93 -1.26
N ASN A 43 -9.06 12.04 -0.12
CA ASN A 43 -9.22 10.93 0.83
C ASN A 43 -10.49 10.09 0.62
N ILE A 44 -11.40 10.48 -0.28
CA ILE A 44 -12.61 9.70 -0.53
C ILE A 44 -12.29 8.33 -1.15
N ASN A 45 -11.09 8.11 -1.70
CA ASN A 45 -10.63 6.82 -2.23
C ASN A 45 -10.76 5.66 -1.23
N PHE A 46 -10.67 5.91 0.08
CA PHE A 46 -10.89 4.89 1.10
C PHE A 46 -12.32 4.33 1.10
N THR A 47 -13.29 5.03 0.50
CA THR A 47 -14.67 4.55 0.36
C THR A 47 -14.89 3.71 -0.90
N PHE A 48 -13.89 3.58 -1.77
CA PHE A 48 -13.98 2.85 -3.04
C PHE A 48 -14.56 1.43 -2.91
N PRO A 49 -14.14 0.59 -1.92
CA PRO A 49 -14.68 -0.76 -1.78
C PRO A 49 -16.19 -0.79 -1.54
N VAL A 50 -16.75 0.21 -0.88
CA VAL A 50 -18.21 0.30 -0.65
C VAL A 50 -18.94 0.44 -1.98
N PHE A 51 -18.50 1.38 -2.84
CA PHE A 51 -19.14 1.60 -4.14
C PHE A 51 -18.87 0.48 -5.13
N LEU A 52 -17.70 -0.17 -5.03
CA LEU A 52 -17.40 -1.39 -5.81
C LEU A 52 -18.39 -2.52 -5.48
N ILE A 53 -18.62 -2.80 -4.19
CA ILE A 53 -19.55 -3.84 -3.73
C ILE A 53 -20.99 -3.48 -4.13
N LEU A 54 -21.42 -2.22 -3.95
CA LEU A 54 -22.75 -1.77 -4.33
C LEU A 54 -23.01 -1.94 -5.83
N ASN A 55 -22.07 -1.58 -6.69
CA ASN A 55 -22.23 -1.73 -8.14
C ASN A 55 -22.17 -3.20 -8.58
N LEU A 56 -21.40 -4.05 -7.90
CA LEU A 56 -21.43 -5.49 -8.11
C LEU A 56 -22.80 -6.07 -7.71
N ALA A 57 -23.36 -5.62 -6.60
CA ALA A 57 -24.73 -6.02 -6.19
C ALA A 57 -25.79 -5.58 -7.21
N PHE A 58 -25.69 -4.36 -7.76
CA PHE A 58 -26.58 -3.90 -8.84
C PHE A 58 -26.38 -4.73 -10.12
N LEU A 59 -25.16 -5.11 -10.47
CA LEU A 59 -24.90 -5.98 -11.61
C LEU A 59 -25.65 -7.32 -11.46
N ILE A 60 -25.48 -7.97 -10.30
CA ILE A 60 -26.15 -9.24 -9.99
C ILE A 60 -27.69 -9.05 -10.01
N PHE A 61 -28.18 -7.99 -9.37
CA PHE A 61 -29.61 -7.67 -9.35
C PHE A 61 -30.17 -7.51 -10.76
N TRP A 62 -29.51 -6.76 -11.65
CA TRP A 62 -30.00 -6.56 -13.01
C TRP A 62 -29.92 -7.82 -13.87
N VAL A 63 -28.88 -8.63 -13.71
CA VAL A 63 -28.77 -9.92 -14.43
C VAL A 63 -29.94 -10.83 -14.09
N ILE A 64 -30.39 -10.85 -12.83
CA ILE A 64 -31.52 -11.71 -12.39
C ILE A 64 -32.88 -11.13 -12.83
N PHE A 65 -33.11 -9.83 -12.57
CA PHE A 65 -34.46 -9.26 -12.71
C PHE A 65 -34.74 -8.57 -14.06
N LYS A 66 -33.71 -8.00 -14.69
CA LYS A 66 -33.81 -7.23 -15.93
C LYS A 66 -32.48 -7.18 -16.70
N PRO A 67 -32.09 -8.25 -17.42
CA PRO A 67 -30.76 -8.36 -18.05
C PRO A 67 -30.35 -7.17 -18.92
N LYS A 68 -31.31 -6.50 -19.59
CA LYS A 68 -31.02 -5.31 -20.41
C LYS A 68 -30.43 -4.15 -19.60
N TYR A 69 -30.75 -4.02 -18.30
CA TYR A 69 -30.21 -2.98 -17.41
C TYR A 69 -28.85 -3.36 -16.86
N SER A 70 -28.38 -4.61 -16.97
CA SER A 70 -27.01 -4.99 -16.56
C SER A 70 -25.93 -4.30 -17.39
N LEU A 71 -26.27 -3.80 -18.58
CA LEU A 71 -25.35 -2.99 -19.38
C LEU A 71 -24.87 -1.74 -18.64
N LEU A 72 -25.70 -1.17 -17.77
CA LEU A 72 -25.35 0.03 -16.99
C LEU A 72 -24.14 -0.22 -16.06
N PRO A 73 -24.17 -1.16 -15.10
CA PRO A 73 -22.98 -1.46 -14.28
C PRO A 73 -21.82 -2.04 -15.09
N VAL A 74 -22.05 -2.79 -16.18
CA VAL A 74 -20.96 -3.28 -17.03
C VAL A 74 -20.17 -2.12 -17.64
N VAL A 75 -20.85 -1.12 -18.22
CA VAL A 75 -20.18 0.10 -18.73
C VAL A 75 -19.45 0.82 -17.60
N GLY A 76 -20.06 0.93 -16.41
CA GLY A 76 -19.43 1.51 -15.24
C GLY A 76 -18.13 0.79 -14.85
N PHE A 77 -18.09 -0.54 -14.85
CA PHE A 77 -16.87 -1.32 -14.58
C PHE A 77 -15.81 -1.17 -15.68
N ILE A 78 -16.22 -1.05 -16.95
CA ILE A 78 -15.29 -0.75 -18.04
C ILE A 78 -14.64 0.62 -17.83
N LEU A 79 -15.41 1.65 -17.50
CA LEU A 79 -14.90 2.99 -17.22
C LEU A 79 -14.04 3.03 -15.93
N ALA A 80 -14.38 2.22 -14.93
CA ALA A 80 -13.63 2.07 -13.69
C ALA A 80 -12.53 1.00 -13.75
N TYR A 81 -12.18 0.49 -14.94
CA TYR A 81 -11.22 -0.62 -15.06
C TYR A 81 -9.89 -0.35 -14.33
N GLN A 82 -9.31 0.84 -14.49
CA GLN A 82 -8.05 1.18 -13.83
C GLN A 82 -8.15 1.16 -12.30
N PRO A 83 -9.09 1.88 -11.64
CA PRO A 83 -9.21 1.82 -10.19
C PRO A 83 -9.63 0.45 -9.66
N VAL A 84 -10.49 -0.30 -10.37
CA VAL A 84 -10.84 -1.68 -9.99
C VAL A 84 -9.60 -2.57 -10.03
N ARG A 85 -8.83 -2.51 -11.11
CA ARG A 85 -7.58 -3.26 -11.28
C ARG A 85 -6.53 -2.89 -10.24
N ALA A 86 -6.41 -1.60 -9.91
CA ALA A 86 -5.48 -1.13 -8.87
C ALA A 86 -5.89 -1.62 -7.48
N TYR A 87 -7.20 -1.68 -7.19
CA TYR A 87 -7.71 -2.08 -5.88
C TYR A 87 -7.75 -3.60 -5.69
N ILE A 88 -8.28 -4.33 -6.69
CA ILE A 88 -8.40 -5.82 -6.69
C ILE A 88 -7.78 -6.35 -7.98
N PRO A 89 -6.45 -6.46 -8.08
CA PRO A 89 -5.84 -7.10 -9.22
C PRO A 89 -6.19 -8.59 -9.25
N LEU A 90 -6.35 -9.11 -10.47
CA LEU A 90 -6.52 -10.52 -10.74
C LEU A 90 -5.48 -10.92 -11.79
N ASN A 91 -4.56 -11.78 -11.40
CA ASN A 91 -3.47 -12.26 -12.25
C ASN A 91 -3.40 -13.78 -12.21
N VAL A 92 -3.02 -14.39 -13.32
CA VAL A 92 -2.68 -15.81 -13.35
C VAL A 92 -1.25 -15.96 -12.81
N PRO A 93 -1.03 -16.69 -11.70
CA PRO A 93 0.29 -16.85 -11.13
C PRO A 93 1.24 -17.56 -12.09
N GLY A 94 2.25 -16.86 -12.61
CA GLY A 94 3.31 -17.46 -13.43
C GLY A 94 4.29 -18.29 -12.60
N LYS A 95 5.07 -19.16 -13.27
CA LYS A 95 6.25 -19.81 -12.67
C LYS A 95 7.30 -18.74 -12.38
N ILE A 96 7.92 -18.81 -11.20
CA ILE A 96 9.04 -17.93 -10.85
C ILE A 96 10.24 -18.37 -11.71
N PRO A 97 10.82 -17.48 -12.52
CA PRO A 97 11.95 -17.85 -13.38
C PRO A 97 13.24 -17.98 -12.57
N ASP A 98 14.15 -18.81 -13.08
CA ASP A 98 15.47 -19.00 -12.47
C ASP A 98 16.25 -17.67 -12.44
N GLY A 99 16.96 -17.42 -11.35
CA GLY A 99 17.69 -16.18 -11.11
C GLY A 99 16.81 -14.96 -10.87
N ALA A 100 15.51 -15.14 -10.52
CA ALA A 100 14.71 -14.08 -9.93
C ALA A 100 15.13 -13.83 -8.47
N ILE A 101 15.23 -12.58 -8.06
CA ILE A 101 15.50 -12.18 -6.68
C ILE A 101 14.20 -11.97 -5.91
N LYS A 102 14.18 -12.31 -4.64
CA LYS A 102 13.05 -12.06 -3.73
C LYS A 102 13.30 -10.78 -2.93
N VAL A 103 12.39 -9.82 -3.07
CA VAL A 103 12.39 -8.57 -2.30
C VAL A 103 11.22 -8.60 -1.32
N LEU A 104 11.49 -8.27 -0.05
CA LEU A 104 10.50 -8.22 1.02
C LEU A 104 10.52 -6.83 1.66
N SER A 105 9.33 -6.26 1.90
CA SER A 105 9.12 -5.04 2.68
C SER A 105 8.18 -5.31 3.83
N TYR A 106 8.51 -4.80 5.02
CA TYR A 106 7.71 -5.03 6.22
C TYR A 106 7.83 -3.87 7.22
N ASN A 107 6.73 -3.21 7.51
CA ASN A 107 6.64 -2.35 8.69
C ASN A 107 6.50 -3.25 9.93
N VAL A 108 7.58 -3.31 10.71
CA VAL A 108 7.70 -4.26 11.82
C VAL A 108 7.14 -3.74 13.14
N TRP A 109 6.60 -2.50 13.14
CA TRP A 109 5.98 -1.90 14.31
C TRP A 109 6.86 -2.05 15.57
N CYS A 110 8.11 -1.59 15.51
CA CYS A 110 9.12 -1.72 16.55
C CYS A 110 9.28 -3.17 17.05
N PHE A 111 9.16 -4.15 16.15
CA PHE A 111 9.19 -5.61 16.43
C PHE A 111 8.15 -6.08 17.46
N ALA A 112 7.15 -5.25 17.75
CA ALA A 112 6.18 -5.47 18.81
C ALA A 112 6.83 -5.80 20.17
N ASP A 113 7.96 -5.19 20.48
CA ASP A 113 8.78 -5.48 21.66
C ASP A 113 8.03 -5.33 23.00
N TRP A 114 6.98 -4.48 23.03
CA TRP A 114 6.10 -4.37 24.21
C TRP A 114 5.22 -5.61 24.45
N LYS A 115 5.17 -6.56 23.50
CA LYS A 115 4.52 -7.86 23.64
C LYS A 115 5.51 -8.97 24.01
N ASP A 116 6.79 -8.63 24.23
CA ASP A 116 7.84 -9.62 24.55
C ASP A 116 7.49 -10.39 25.83
N GLN A 117 7.38 -11.70 25.69
CA GLN A 117 7.13 -12.64 26.78
C GLN A 117 8.37 -13.48 27.10
N GLY A 118 9.55 -13.02 26.74
CA GLY A 118 10.82 -13.72 26.97
C GLY A 118 11.17 -14.81 25.96
N GLN A 119 10.36 -14.95 24.91
CA GLN A 119 10.59 -15.89 23.78
C GLN A 119 11.36 -15.23 22.64
N GLU A 120 11.80 -16.02 21.66
CA GLU A 120 12.34 -15.51 20.41
C GLU A 120 11.31 -14.65 19.68
N ASN A 121 11.75 -13.50 19.15
CA ASN A 121 10.84 -12.58 18.46
C ASN A 121 10.31 -13.20 17.16
N PRO A 122 9.00 -13.41 17.02
CA PRO A 122 8.42 -14.12 15.88
C PRO A 122 8.58 -13.37 14.55
N ILE A 123 8.77 -12.03 14.59
CA ILE A 123 9.05 -11.24 13.38
C ILE A 123 10.44 -11.59 12.86
N ILE A 124 11.45 -11.71 13.73
CA ILE A 124 12.82 -12.07 13.34
C ILE A 124 12.83 -13.48 12.74
N GLN A 125 12.14 -14.43 13.37
CA GLN A 125 12.04 -15.81 12.86
C GLN A 125 11.34 -15.86 11.50
N TYR A 126 10.27 -15.09 11.32
CA TYR A 126 9.61 -14.96 10.04
C TYR A 126 10.57 -14.42 8.96
N LEU A 127 11.26 -13.30 9.23
CA LEU A 127 12.22 -12.69 8.30
C LEU A 127 13.28 -13.69 7.85
N ALA A 128 13.86 -14.44 8.79
CA ALA A 128 14.85 -15.47 8.52
C ALA A 128 14.29 -16.58 7.63
N SER A 129 13.06 -17.05 7.91
CA SER A 129 12.39 -18.12 7.16
C SER A 129 12.09 -17.75 5.70
N GLN A 130 11.92 -16.48 5.41
CA GLN A 130 11.54 -15.98 4.08
C GLN A 130 12.66 -16.10 3.05
N LYS A 131 13.92 -16.20 3.47
CA LYS A 131 15.10 -16.34 2.60
C LYS A 131 15.10 -15.31 1.45
N ALA A 132 14.60 -14.10 1.71
CA ALA A 132 14.58 -13.04 0.71
C ALA A 132 16.01 -12.59 0.39
N ASP A 133 16.24 -12.06 -0.81
CA ASP A 133 17.55 -11.54 -1.20
C ASP A 133 17.77 -10.11 -0.71
N ILE A 134 16.67 -9.35 -0.62
CA ILE A 134 16.63 -7.99 -0.09
C ILE A 134 15.45 -7.88 0.87
N VAL A 135 15.69 -7.37 2.08
CA VAL A 135 14.66 -7.10 3.10
C VAL A 135 14.73 -5.64 3.48
N CYS A 136 13.61 -4.93 3.34
CA CYS A 136 13.43 -3.54 3.75
C CYS A 136 12.45 -3.47 4.92
N LEU A 137 12.85 -2.87 6.02
CA LEU A 137 12.04 -2.73 7.22
C LEU A 137 11.73 -1.26 7.48
N GLN A 138 10.52 -0.99 7.95
CA GLN A 138 10.07 0.30 8.47
C GLN A 138 9.75 0.14 9.96
N GLU A 139 9.83 1.22 10.73
CA GLU A 139 9.69 1.19 12.19
C GLU A 139 10.60 0.14 12.87
N ALA A 140 11.84 0.02 12.39
CA ALA A 140 12.78 -0.99 12.87
C ALA A 140 13.50 -0.60 14.17
N SER A 141 12.99 0.38 14.92
CA SER A 141 13.43 0.68 16.28
C SER A 141 13.13 -0.50 17.21
N CYS A 142 14.04 -0.86 18.08
CA CYS A 142 13.89 -2.03 18.93
C CYS A 142 14.71 -1.93 20.23
N THR A 143 14.41 -2.80 21.18
CA THR A 143 15.17 -2.95 22.43
C THR A 143 16.57 -3.50 22.15
N LYS A 144 17.49 -3.32 23.12
CA LYS A 144 18.85 -3.88 23.01
C LYS A 144 18.87 -5.39 22.84
N LYS A 145 17.91 -6.10 23.47
CA LYS A 145 17.73 -7.55 23.33
C LYS A 145 17.39 -7.90 21.89
N THR A 146 16.32 -7.31 21.34
CA THR A 146 15.87 -7.54 19.95
C THR A 146 16.95 -7.17 18.95
N GLN A 147 17.73 -6.11 19.21
CA GLN A 147 18.87 -5.73 18.38
C GLN A 147 19.98 -6.81 18.38
N ALA A 148 20.26 -7.41 19.53
CA ALA A 148 21.22 -8.51 19.62
C ALA A 148 20.75 -9.75 18.88
N ASP A 149 19.46 -10.10 19.02
CA ASP A 149 18.83 -11.22 18.32
C ASP A 149 18.81 -10.98 16.80
N LEU A 150 18.46 -9.78 16.34
CA LEU A 150 18.55 -9.37 14.94
C LEU A 150 19.97 -9.54 14.38
N LYS A 151 20.97 -9.03 15.10
CA LYS A 151 22.37 -9.13 14.67
C LYS A 151 22.80 -10.60 14.56
N LYS A 152 22.38 -11.45 15.50
CA LYS A 152 22.68 -12.88 15.48
C LYS A 152 21.99 -13.57 14.31
N VAL A 153 20.66 -13.50 14.21
CA VAL A 153 19.87 -14.27 13.25
C VAL A 153 20.02 -13.72 11.84
N MET A 154 19.89 -12.40 11.66
CA MET A 154 19.97 -11.80 10.31
C MET A 154 21.40 -11.71 9.81
N GLY A 155 22.39 -11.54 10.71
CA GLY A 155 23.82 -11.51 10.35
C GLY A 155 24.36 -12.84 9.84
N GLU A 156 23.73 -14.00 10.18
CA GLU A 156 24.05 -15.31 9.60
C GLU A 156 23.53 -15.48 8.16
N ILE A 157 22.53 -14.69 7.78
CA ILE A 157 21.84 -14.80 6.48
C ILE A 157 22.30 -13.74 5.49
N TYR A 158 22.53 -12.50 6.01
CA TYR A 158 22.81 -11.32 5.19
C TYR A 158 24.19 -10.77 5.51
N GLU A 159 25.04 -10.77 4.51
CA GLU A 159 26.41 -10.20 4.60
C GLU A 159 26.38 -8.67 4.71
N TYR A 160 25.35 -8.03 4.11
CA TYR A 160 25.26 -6.58 4.06
C TYR A 160 23.98 -6.10 4.75
N SER A 161 24.13 -5.11 5.61
CA SER A 161 22.99 -4.42 6.24
C SER A 161 23.34 -2.95 6.51
N ASP A 162 22.33 -2.09 6.43
CA ASP A 162 22.49 -0.68 6.79
C ASP A 162 21.14 -0.14 7.32
N THR A 163 21.22 1.01 8.00
CA THR A 163 20.04 1.68 8.56
C THR A 163 20.05 3.16 8.22
N SER A 164 18.86 3.76 8.20
CA SER A 164 18.67 5.20 8.14
C SER A 164 17.68 5.62 9.22
N CYS A 165 17.88 6.78 9.84
CA CYS A 165 16.96 7.36 10.83
C CYS A 165 16.97 8.89 10.71
N ILE A 166 15.90 9.56 11.12
CA ILE A 166 15.87 11.03 11.16
C ILE A 166 16.70 11.53 12.32
N ARG A 167 16.40 11.03 13.49
CA ARG A 167 17.13 11.27 14.75
C ARG A 167 17.57 9.92 15.30
N LYS A 168 18.51 9.96 16.23
CA LYS A 168 18.99 8.74 16.86
C LYS A 168 17.82 7.97 17.47
N ASP A 169 17.68 6.71 17.07
CA ASP A 169 16.67 5.74 17.53
C ASP A 169 15.20 6.08 17.20
N GLU A 170 14.94 7.11 16.36
CA GLU A 170 13.60 7.44 15.87
C GLU A 170 13.39 6.99 14.42
N ASP A 171 12.24 6.37 14.14
CA ASP A 171 11.82 5.88 12.82
C ASP A 171 12.97 5.26 12.02
N ILE A 172 13.44 4.10 12.47
CA ILE A 172 14.54 3.41 11.81
C ILE A 172 14.03 2.69 10.58
N LEU A 173 14.59 3.04 9.41
CA LEU A 173 14.53 2.22 8.21
C LEU A 173 15.75 1.31 8.18
N ALA A 174 15.54 0.01 8.00
CA ALA A 174 16.63 -0.94 7.88
C ALA A 174 16.58 -1.66 6.53
N ILE A 175 17.75 -2.02 6.02
CA ILE A 175 17.91 -2.90 4.86
C ILE A 175 18.86 -4.03 5.21
N TYR A 176 18.48 -5.25 4.83
CA TYR A 176 19.35 -6.43 4.84
C TYR A 176 19.44 -6.96 3.41
N SER A 177 20.65 -7.28 2.97
CA SER A 177 20.89 -7.65 1.57
C SER A 177 21.95 -8.74 1.45
N ARG A 178 21.75 -9.66 0.51
CA ARG A 178 22.80 -10.59 0.05
C ARG A 178 23.77 -9.94 -0.92
N PHE A 179 23.43 -8.71 -1.38
CA PHE A 179 24.23 -7.94 -2.34
C PHE A 179 24.91 -6.77 -1.65
N PRO A 180 26.15 -6.41 -2.05
CA PRO A 180 26.87 -5.29 -1.48
C PRO A 180 26.07 -3.98 -1.52
N ILE A 181 26.01 -3.27 -0.40
CA ILE A 181 25.47 -1.92 -0.30
C ILE A 181 26.63 -0.94 -0.56
N VAL A 182 26.60 -0.21 -1.67
CA VAL A 182 27.70 0.63 -2.12
C VAL A 182 27.49 2.12 -1.85
N HIS A 183 26.25 2.54 -1.64
CA HIS A 183 25.93 3.95 -1.33
C HIS A 183 24.60 4.04 -0.59
N LYS A 184 24.46 5.11 0.23
CA LYS A 184 23.24 5.46 0.93
C LYS A 184 23.03 6.96 0.92
N GLU A 185 21.79 7.39 0.70
CA GLU A 185 21.40 8.79 0.84
C GLU A 185 19.96 8.92 1.36
N LYS A 186 19.63 10.03 2.02
CA LYS A 186 18.29 10.35 2.49
C LYS A 186 17.55 11.16 1.45
N ILE A 187 16.24 10.91 1.29
CA ILE A 187 15.37 11.77 0.50
C ILE A 187 14.81 12.85 1.43
N ILE A 188 15.13 14.11 1.12
CA ILE A 188 14.84 15.22 2.01
C ILE A 188 13.44 15.79 1.74
N TYR A 189 12.61 15.75 2.77
CA TYR A 189 11.29 16.40 2.82
C TYR A 189 10.87 16.69 4.26
N LYS A 190 9.78 17.45 4.45
CA LYS A 190 9.22 17.73 5.78
C LYS A 190 8.37 16.56 6.26
N SER A 191 8.58 16.13 7.50
CA SER A 191 7.79 15.11 8.19
C SER A 191 7.81 15.36 9.70
N ALA A 192 6.81 14.85 10.41
CA ALA A 192 6.79 14.86 11.87
C ALA A 192 7.73 13.81 12.47
N GLY A 193 7.93 12.68 11.80
CA GLY A 193 8.76 11.58 12.32
C GLY A 193 9.17 10.53 11.27
N ASN A 194 8.62 10.58 10.07
CA ASN A 194 8.82 9.57 9.03
C ASN A 194 9.81 10.04 7.96
N HIS A 195 10.48 9.12 7.25
CA HIS A 195 11.43 9.47 6.19
C HIS A 195 11.55 8.41 5.10
N SER A 196 12.31 8.74 4.07
CA SER A 196 12.70 7.81 3.00
C SER A 196 14.22 7.82 2.83
N ALA A 197 14.78 6.65 2.54
CA ALA A 197 16.19 6.47 2.26
C ALA A 197 16.40 5.62 1.00
N ALA A 198 17.40 5.97 0.23
CA ALA A 198 17.84 5.22 -0.94
C ALA A 198 19.15 4.49 -0.62
N PHE A 199 19.18 3.18 -0.91
CA PHE A 199 20.35 2.33 -0.79
C PHE A 199 20.72 1.81 -2.18
N THR A 200 21.93 2.08 -2.62
CA THR A 200 22.42 1.55 -3.90
C THR A 200 23.09 0.21 -3.67
N LEU A 201 22.58 -0.84 -4.30
CA LEU A 201 23.12 -2.20 -4.23
C LEU A 201 23.86 -2.55 -5.53
N ASN A 202 24.86 -3.43 -5.41
CA ASN A 202 25.49 -4.09 -6.54
C ASN A 202 24.88 -5.49 -6.73
N VAL A 203 23.84 -5.59 -7.52
CA VAL A 203 23.14 -6.87 -7.78
C VAL A 203 23.74 -7.52 -9.02
N HIS A 204 24.65 -8.48 -8.81
CA HIS A 204 25.36 -9.20 -9.89
C HIS A 204 26.03 -8.27 -10.92
N GLY A 205 26.69 -7.21 -10.46
CA GLY A 205 27.35 -6.23 -11.31
C GLY A 205 26.47 -5.05 -11.76
N LYS A 206 25.14 -5.14 -11.53
CA LYS A 206 24.18 -4.07 -11.86
C LYS A 206 23.93 -3.18 -10.64
N LYS A 207 24.01 -1.86 -10.84
CA LYS A 207 23.61 -0.90 -9.79
C LYS A 207 22.10 -0.83 -9.70
N VAL A 208 21.54 -1.14 -8.54
CA VAL A 208 20.10 -1.10 -8.22
C VAL A 208 19.87 -0.16 -7.06
N VAL A 209 19.07 0.87 -7.26
CA VAL A 209 18.69 1.82 -6.20
C VAL A 209 17.41 1.31 -5.54
N VAL A 210 17.52 0.93 -4.26
CA VAL A 210 16.40 0.50 -3.43
C VAL A 210 15.96 1.67 -2.54
N LEU A 211 14.79 2.22 -2.83
CA LEU A 211 14.16 3.25 -2.00
C LEU A 211 13.32 2.55 -0.94
N ASN A 212 13.70 2.71 0.33
CA ASN A 212 12.90 2.28 1.46
C ASN A 212 12.15 3.48 2.03
N ASN A 213 10.82 3.43 1.98
CA ASN A 213 9.96 4.56 2.30
C ASN A 213 9.11 4.25 3.54
N HIS A 214 9.03 5.23 4.43
CA HIS A 214 8.00 5.31 5.44
C HIS A 214 7.46 6.74 5.40
N LEU A 215 6.33 6.96 4.71
CA LEU A 215 5.75 8.28 4.54
C LEU A 215 4.89 8.64 5.74
N GLU A 216 4.55 9.93 5.87
CA GLU A 216 3.76 10.46 6.99
C GLU A 216 2.54 9.60 7.30
N SER A 217 2.39 9.20 8.55
CA SER A 217 1.31 8.35 9.00
C SER A 217 -0.05 9.06 8.91
N MET A 218 -1.14 8.30 8.97
CA MET A 218 -2.50 8.86 8.94
C MET A 218 -2.83 9.72 10.17
N GLY A 219 -1.95 9.79 11.17
CA GLY A 219 -2.13 10.58 12.40
C GLY A 219 -3.28 10.11 13.31
N LEU A 220 -3.75 8.87 13.12
CA LEU A 220 -4.84 8.29 13.90
C LEU A 220 -4.33 7.72 15.21
N SER A 221 -4.82 8.27 16.33
CA SER A 221 -4.56 7.72 17.66
C SER A 221 -5.29 6.39 17.86
N PHE A 222 -4.88 5.62 18.87
CA PHE A 222 -5.60 4.42 19.29
C PHE A 222 -7.10 4.70 19.55
N THR A 223 -7.41 5.83 20.20
CA THR A 223 -8.79 6.27 20.46
C THR A 223 -9.58 6.53 19.17
N ASP A 224 -8.96 7.14 18.15
CA ASP A 224 -9.61 7.39 16.87
C ASP A 224 -9.96 6.06 16.18
N LYS A 225 -9.02 5.11 16.18
CA LYS A 225 -9.20 3.77 15.61
C LYS A 225 -10.30 2.99 16.33
N GLU A 226 -10.32 2.99 17.67
CA GLU A 226 -11.38 2.32 18.45
C GLU A 226 -12.76 2.98 18.26
N ASN A 227 -12.82 4.31 18.20
CA ASN A 227 -14.07 5.02 17.90
C ASN A 227 -14.60 4.67 16.50
N PHE A 228 -13.73 4.59 15.50
CA PHE A 228 -14.12 4.15 14.17
C PHE A 228 -14.69 2.72 14.20
N LYS A 229 -14.02 1.79 14.85
CA LYS A 229 -14.49 0.41 15.02
C LYS A 229 -15.86 0.34 15.73
N ARG A 230 -16.09 1.19 16.74
CA ARG A 230 -17.39 1.29 17.44
C ARG A 230 -18.47 1.87 16.51
N MET A 231 -18.14 2.87 15.66
CA MET A 231 -19.06 3.42 14.65
C MET A 231 -19.47 2.33 13.65
N LEU A 232 -18.53 1.56 13.12
CA LEU A 232 -18.83 0.45 12.20
C LEU A 232 -19.76 -0.60 12.81
N LYS A 233 -19.68 -0.82 14.13
CA LYS A 233 -20.56 -1.74 14.88
C LYS A 233 -21.89 -1.11 15.31
N GLY A 234 -22.19 0.12 14.92
CA GLY A 234 -23.41 0.84 15.34
C GLY A 234 -23.48 1.13 16.84
N LYS A 235 -22.34 1.11 17.56
CA LYS A 235 -22.26 1.30 19.02
C LYS A 235 -22.02 2.74 19.44
N VAL A 236 -22.32 3.71 18.58
CA VAL A 236 -22.11 5.14 18.82
C VAL A 236 -23.38 5.89 18.44
N GLY A 237 -23.85 6.82 19.30
CA GLY A 237 -25.00 7.65 19.01
C GLY A 237 -24.74 8.60 17.82
N ARG A 238 -25.81 9.03 17.14
CA ARG A 238 -25.75 9.77 15.85
C ARG A 238 -24.86 11.01 15.92
N ASP A 239 -24.99 11.83 16.95
CA ASP A 239 -24.22 13.10 17.08
C ASP A 239 -22.74 12.82 17.34
N SER A 240 -22.45 11.84 18.19
CA SER A 240 -21.09 11.39 18.45
C SER A 240 -20.45 10.76 17.21
N ALA A 241 -21.19 9.97 16.43
CA ALA A 241 -20.73 9.42 15.16
C ALA A 241 -20.39 10.51 14.14
N LYS A 242 -21.25 11.52 14.04
CA LYS A 242 -21.01 12.69 13.17
C LYS A 242 -19.73 13.43 13.58
N TYR A 243 -19.57 13.76 14.85
CA TYR A 243 -18.36 14.42 15.37
C TYR A 243 -17.08 13.60 15.10
N GLN A 244 -17.10 12.30 15.41
CA GLN A 244 -15.96 11.41 15.19
C GLN A 244 -15.61 11.28 13.70
N SER A 245 -16.62 11.26 12.81
CA SER A 245 -16.41 11.22 11.37
C SER A 245 -15.71 12.49 10.86
N TYR A 246 -16.14 13.68 11.28
CA TYR A 246 -15.44 14.92 10.91
C TYR A 246 -13.99 14.92 11.40
N ARG A 247 -13.77 14.56 12.66
CA ARG A 247 -12.41 14.48 13.24
C ARG A 247 -11.51 13.50 12.48
N LEU A 248 -12.06 12.36 12.07
CA LEU A 248 -11.32 11.37 11.24
C LEU A 248 -10.95 11.97 9.88
N ILE A 249 -11.91 12.58 9.20
CA ILE A 249 -11.70 13.22 7.89
C ILE A 249 -10.65 14.34 7.98
N ASP A 250 -10.72 15.18 9.01
CA ASP A 250 -9.75 16.26 9.23
C ASP A 250 -8.33 15.72 9.41
N LYS A 251 -8.13 14.66 10.21
CA LYS A 251 -6.83 14.02 10.42
C LYS A 251 -6.29 13.41 9.13
N LEU A 252 -7.11 12.64 8.42
CA LEU A 252 -6.73 12.05 7.14
C LEU A 252 -6.35 13.12 6.11
N SER A 253 -7.11 14.24 6.09
CA SER A 253 -6.84 15.37 5.20
C SER A 253 -5.55 16.09 5.55
N ALA A 254 -5.27 16.30 6.84
CA ALA A 254 -4.02 16.88 7.30
C ALA A 254 -2.81 16.00 6.93
N ALA A 255 -2.90 14.70 7.16
CA ALA A 255 -1.86 13.74 6.81
C ALA A 255 -1.61 13.69 5.29
N ALA A 256 -2.67 13.68 4.48
CA ALA A 256 -2.55 13.68 3.01
C ALA A 256 -1.85 14.94 2.49
N LYS A 257 -2.10 16.11 3.08
CA LYS A 257 -1.39 17.36 2.75
C LYS A 257 0.11 17.28 3.02
N ILE A 258 0.52 16.55 4.05
CA ILE A 258 1.94 16.34 4.38
C ILE A 258 2.55 15.30 3.44
N ARG A 259 1.83 14.20 3.14
CA ARG A 259 2.32 13.15 2.25
C ARG A 259 2.47 13.57 0.79
N ALA A 260 1.62 14.47 0.28
CA ALA A 260 1.69 14.89 -1.11
C ALA A 260 3.09 15.43 -1.50
N PRO A 261 3.68 16.42 -0.82
CA PRO A 261 5.04 16.88 -1.12
C PRO A 261 6.12 15.82 -0.83
N GLN A 262 5.89 14.87 0.09
CA GLN A 262 6.79 13.75 0.30
C GLN A 262 6.81 12.81 -0.92
N ALA A 263 5.63 12.46 -1.45
CA ALA A 263 5.50 11.67 -2.67
C ALA A 263 6.16 12.36 -3.88
N GLU A 264 5.99 13.68 -4.00
CA GLU A 264 6.63 14.49 -5.04
C GLU A 264 8.16 14.47 -4.92
N ALA A 265 8.70 14.56 -3.68
CA ALA A 265 10.14 14.47 -3.44
C ALA A 265 10.70 13.10 -3.81
N VAL A 266 10.04 12.00 -3.42
CA VAL A 266 10.39 10.63 -3.82
C VAL A 266 10.35 10.49 -5.34
N ARG A 267 9.30 11.02 -5.99
CA ARG A 267 9.18 11.03 -7.44
C ARG A 267 10.30 11.79 -8.13
N GLN A 268 10.66 12.97 -7.63
CA GLN A 268 11.79 13.76 -8.18
C GLN A 268 13.10 13.01 -8.03
N PHE A 269 13.32 12.33 -6.91
CA PHE A 269 14.47 11.46 -6.69
C PHE A 269 14.51 10.34 -7.75
N ILE A 270 13.39 9.63 -7.96
CA ILE A 270 13.27 8.57 -8.99
C ILE A 270 13.60 9.14 -10.38
N LYS A 271 13.05 10.30 -10.76
CA LYS A 271 13.34 10.96 -12.04
C LYS A 271 14.82 11.29 -12.22
N LYS A 272 15.47 11.78 -11.18
CA LYS A 272 16.91 12.10 -11.21
C LYS A 272 17.78 10.85 -11.43
N HIS A 273 17.31 9.68 -10.99
CA HIS A 273 18.02 8.40 -11.06
C HIS A 273 17.43 7.42 -12.09
N ASN A 274 16.61 7.89 -13.04
CA ASN A 274 15.90 7.05 -14.01
C ASN A 274 16.79 6.25 -14.98
N TYR A 275 18.08 6.54 -15.02
CA TYR A 275 19.11 5.78 -15.74
C TYR A 275 19.62 4.56 -14.97
N GLN A 276 19.20 4.41 -13.72
CA GLN A 276 19.53 3.27 -12.86
C GLN A 276 18.32 2.35 -12.73
N SER A 277 18.59 1.11 -12.37
CA SER A 277 17.57 0.17 -11.96
C SER A 277 16.99 0.59 -10.61
N ILE A 278 15.66 0.68 -10.49
CA ILE A 278 14.98 1.20 -9.30
C ILE A 278 14.03 0.17 -8.74
N LEU A 279 14.11 -0.03 -7.42
CA LEU A 279 13.11 -0.69 -6.59
C LEU A 279 12.62 0.32 -5.55
N CYS A 280 11.34 0.64 -5.55
CA CYS A 280 10.74 1.57 -4.60
C CYS A 280 9.76 0.80 -3.72
N VAL A 281 10.11 0.64 -2.45
CA VAL A 281 9.38 -0.21 -1.51
C VAL A 281 9.03 0.54 -0.24
N GLY A 282 8.11 0.01 0.55
CA GLY A 282 7.83 0.47 1.91
C GLY A 282 6.39 0.84 2.15
N ASP A 283 6.17 1.45 3.32
CA ASP A 283 4.89 1.93 3.78
C ASP A 283 4.63 3.36 3.26
N PHE A 284 3.70 3.47 2.30
CA PHE A 284 3.31 4.77 1.74
C PHE A 284 2.22 5.46 2.58
N ASN A 285 1.69 4.79 3.60
CA ASN A 285 0.62 5.28 4.47
C ASN A 285 -0.63 5.77 3.72
N ASP A 286 -0.85 5.29 2.49
CA ASP A 286 -1.96 5.70 1.64
C ASP A 286 -2.40 4.57 0.70
N SER A 287 -3.65 4.62 0.23
CA SER A 287 -4.25 3.58 -0.60
C SER A 287 -3.65 3.53 -2.01
N PRO A 288 -3.80 2.41 -2.75
CA PRO A 288 -3.33 2.32 -4.14
C PRO A 288 -4.09 3.23 -5.12
N LEU A 289 -5.18 3.86 -4.68
CA LEU A 289 -5.96 4.83 -5.45
C LEU A 289 -5.66 6.28 -5.06
N SER A 290 -4.66 6.52 -4.20
CA SER A 290 -4.32 7.84 -3.69
C SER A 290 -3.41 8.63 -4.62
N TYR A 291 -3.35 9.94 -4.39
CA TYR A 291 -2.37 10.83 -5.01
C TYR A 291 -0.93 10.41 -4.70
N THR A 292 -0.68 10.04 -3.44
CA THR A 292 0.64 9.58 -2.95
C THR A 292 1.13 8.41 -3.77
N HIS A 293 0.34 7.34 -3.85
CA HIS A 293 0.70 6.15 -4.62
C HIS A 293 0.86 6.46 -6.12
N GLY A 294 -0.13 7.14 -6.72
CA GLY A 294 -0.10 7.49 -8.15
C GLY A 294 1.11 8.34 -8.53
N THR A 295 1.52 9.28 -7.66
CA THR A 295 2.68 10.13 -7.86
C THR A 295 3.98 9.34 -7.84
N ILE A 296 4.19 8.46 -6.86
CA ILE A 296 5.41 7.64 -6.76
C ILE A 296 5.47 6.58 -7.86
N ALA A 297 4.33 5.97 -8.18
CA ALA A 297 4.24 4.89 -9.17
C ALA A 297 4.37 5.36 -10.63
N GLU A 298 4.35 6.68 -10.89
CA GLU A 298 4.47 7.19 -12.26
C GLU A 298 5.82 6.81 -12.90
N GLY A 299 5.76 5.99 -13.95
CA GLY A 299 6.93 5.46 -14.66
C GLY A 299 7.55 4.22 -14.00
N LEU A 300 6.93 3.68 -12.95
CA LEU A 300 7.27 2.39 -12.35
C LEU A 300 6.13 1.39 -12.52
N THR A 301 6.46 0.12 -12.43
CA THR A 301 5.48 -0.98 -12.37
C THR A 301 5.14 -1.28 -10.92
N ASP A 302 3.85 -1.17 -10.53
CA ASP A 302 3.38 -1.71 -9.25
C ASP A 302 3.35 -3.24 -9.33
N CYS A 303 4.23 -3.88 -8.53
CA CYS A 303 4.43 -5.32 -8.53
C CYS A 303 3.18 -6.08 -8.07
N TYR A 304 2.40 -5.49 -7.13
CA TYR A 304 1.18 -6.12 -6.66
C TYR A 304 0.07 -6.06 -7.71
N ILE A 305 -0.11 -4.91 -8.37
CA ILE A 305 -1.08 -4.79 -9.48
C ILE A 305 -0.69 -5.72 -10.62
N ALA A 306 0.61 -5.85 -10.93
CA ALA A 306 1.10 -6.63 -12.06
C ALA A 306 1.10 -8.15 -11.82
N SER A 307 1.26 -8.62 -10.57
CA SER A 307 1.46 -10.06 -10.29
C SER A 307 0.84 -10.59 -9.01
N GLY A 308 0.15 -9.73 -8.23
CA GLY A 308 -0.61 -10.10 -7.05
C GLY A 308 -2.08 -10.39 -7.35
N ASN A 309 -2.84 -10.82 -6.32
CA ASN A 309 -4.24 -11.15 -6.42
C ASN A 309 -5.04 -10.67 -5.20
N GLY A 310 -6.25 -10.18 -5.45
CA GLY A 310 -7.16 -9.68 -4.43
C GLY A 310 -6.79 -8.28 -3.91
N PRO A 311 -7.40 -7.82 -2.80
CA PRO A 311 -7.19 -6.46 -2.28
C PRO A 311 -5.80 -6.23 -1.68
N GLY A 312 -5.08 -7.28 -1.28
CA GLY A 312 -3.72 -7.18 -0.74
C GLY A 312 -3.62 -6.34 0.53
N ILE A 313 -4.56 -6.51 1.44
CA ILE A 313 -4.62 -5.74 2.69
C ILE A 313 -3.32 -5.96 3.46
N SER A 314 -2.51 -4.91 3.59
CA SER A 314 -1.26 -4.95 4.34
C SER A 314 -1.39 -4.35 5.73
N TYR A 315 -2.24 -3.34 5.93
CA TYR A 315 -2.58 -2.79 7.25
C TYR A 315 -3.90 -3.35 7.75
N HIS A 316 -3.93 -3.85 9.01
CA HIS A 316 -5.07 -4.60 9.54
C HIS A 316 -5.42 -4.27 10.99
N SER A 317 -5.27 -3.01 11.40
CA SER A 317 -5.51 -2.61 12.79
C SER A 317 -6.84 -1.88 12.97
N SER A 318 -7.57 -2.23 14.04
CA SER A 318 -8.72 -1.49 14.59
C SER A 318 -9.82 -1.13 13.57
N GLY A 319 -10.10 -2.01 12.62
CA GLY A 319 -11.16 -1.82 11.61
C GLY A 319 -10.71 -1.12 10.34
N PHE A 320 -9.46 -0.71 10.25
CA PHE A 320 -8.85 -0.25 9.02
C PHE A 320 -8.17 -1.43 8.32
N TYR A 321 -8.63 -1.73 7.10
CA TYR A 321 -8.13 -2.81 6.27
C TYR A 321 -7.81 -2.26 4.89
N VAL A 322 -6.53 -1.95 4.65
CA VAL A 322 -6.08 -1.27 3.41
C VAL A 322 -4.69 -1.74 3.01
N ARG A 323 -4.39 -1.74 1.70
CA ARG A 323 -3.03 -1.91 1.20
C ARG A 323 -2.35 -0.55 1.22
N ILE A 324 -1.32 -0.40 2.05
CA ILE A 324 -0.48 0.81 2.14
C ILE A 324 1.00 0.50 1.97
N ASP A 325 1.39 -0.77 2.08
CA ASP A 325 2.73 -1.26 1.80
C ASP A 325 2.85 -1.66 0.33
N ASN A 326 3.91 -1.25 -0.32
CA ASN A 326 4.08 -1.34 -1.76
C ASN A 326 5.47 -1.83 -2.16
N ILE A 327 5.55 -2.49 -3.31
CA ILE A 327 6.79 -2.78 -4.04
C ILE A 327 6.57 -2.32 -5.48
N LEU A 328 7.35 -1.33 -5.92
CA LEU A 328 7.35 -0.82 -7.28
C LEU A 328 8.73 -1.08 -7.90
N CYS A 329 8.78 -1.31 -9.20
CA CYS A 329 10.05 -1.52 -9.90
C CYS A 329 10.09 -0.77 -11.24
N SER A 330 11.31 -0.41 -11.68
CA SER A 330 11.55 0.12 -13.03
C SER A 330 11.30 -0.94 -14.10
N ASP A 331 11.19 -0.51 -15.36
CA ASP A 331 10.79 -1.33 -16.52
C ASP A 331 11.79 -2.44 -16.92
N ASP A 332 13.00 -2.42 -16.35
CA ASP A 332 14.03 -3.44 -16.46
C ASP A 332 13.85 -4.61 -15.46
N TRP A 333 12.79 -4.59 -14.67
CA TRP A 333 12.37 -5.68 -13.80
C TRP A 333 10.97 -6.18 -14.16
N LYS A 334 10.78 -7.48 -14.12
CA LYS A 334 9.47 -8.12 -14.26
C LYS A 334 9.06 -8.76 -12.95
N PRO A 335 7.89 -8.37 -12.37
CA PRO A 335 7.42 -8.92 -11.11
C PRO A 335 6.68 -10.26 -11.29
N TYR A 336 6.84 -11.14 -10.32
CA TYR A 336 6.17 -12.43 -10.23
C TYR A 336 5.67 -12.66 -8.80
N ARG A 337 4.44 -13.16 -8.67
CA ARG A 337 3.82 -13.60 -7.41
C ARG A 337 3.99 -12.62 -6.26
N CYS A 338 3.76 -11.34 -6.52
CA CYS A 338 3.73 -10.35 -5.45
C CYS A 338 2.61 -10.69 -4.47
N THR A 339 2.94 -10.78 -3.19
CA THR A 339 2.05 -11.33 -2.16
C THR A 339 2.14 -10.50 -0.89
N VAL A 340 0.99 -10.18 -0.33
CA VAL A 340 0.87 -9.74 1.08
C VAL A 340 0.65 -11.00 1.91
N ASP A 341 1.57 -11.30 2.83
CA ASP A 341 1.58 -12.55 3.59
C ASP A 341 0.91 -12.37 4.96
N ASN A 342 -0.32 -12.78 5.08
CA ASN A 342 -1.11 -12.70 6.30
C ASN A 342 -0.91 -13.86 7.29
N LYS A 343 0.12 -14.69 7.09
CA LYS A 343 0.46 -15.79 8.02
C LYS A 343 1.12 -15.31 9.30
N ILE A 344 1.67 -14.10 9.31
CA ILE A 344 2.19 -13.44 10.50
C ILE A 344 1.37 -12.17 10.79
N ALA A 345 0.84 -12.06 12.02
CA ALA A 345 -0.03 -10.96 12.45
C ALA A 345 0.47 -10.33 13.77
N VAL A 346 1.78 -10.30 13.99
CA VAL A 346 2.39 -9.75 15.21
C VAL A 346 2.48 -8.23 15.13
N SER A 347 2.89 -7.68 13.98
CA SER A 347 2.78 -6.26 13.65
C SER A 347 1.32 -5.92 13.30
N ASP A 348 0.96 -4.66 13.27
CA ASP A 348 -0.30 -4.17 12.68
C ASP A 348 -0.25 -4.06 11.15
N HIS A 349 0.89 -4.40 10.55
CA HIS A 349 1.07 -4.63 9.13
C HIS A 349 1.32 -6.11 8.83
N TYR A 350 0.98 -6.52 7.60
CA TYR A 350 1.44 -7.77 6.99
C TYR A 350 2.61 -7.46 6.06
N PRO A 351 3.65 -8.31 6.02
CA PRO A 351 4.74 -8.13 5.06
C PRO A 351 4.25 -8.31 3.62
N ILE A 352 4.87 -7.55 2.72
CA ILE A 352 4.70 -7.73 1.27
C ILE A 352 6.02 -8.22 0.68
N TYR A 353 5.97 -9.21 -0.21
CA TYR A 353 7.14 -9.65 -0.96
C TYR A 353 6.82 -9.91 -2.42
N CYS A 354 7.84 -9.80 -3.27
CA CYS A 354 7.73 -10.03 -4.70
C CYS A 354 9.01 -10.71 -5.22
N TRP A 355 8.85 -11.59 -6.20
CA TRP A 355 9.95 -12.10 -6.98
C TRP A 355 10.15 -11.20 -8.20
N LEU A 356 11.39 -10.76 -8.43
CA LEU A 356 11.75 -9.83 -9.49
C LEU A 356 12.80 -10.47 -10.40
N LYS A 357 12.51 -10.57 -11.69
CA LYS A 357 13.47 -11.00 -12.69
C LYS A 357 13.97 -9.81 -13.48
N SER A 358 15.29 -9.59 -13.50
CA SER A 358 15.89 -8.59 -14.37
C SER A 358 15.68 -8.97 -15.83
N GLU A 359 15.14 -8.05 -16.61
CA GLU A 359 15.03 -8.18 -18.07
C GLU A 359 16.19 -7.43 -18.73
N PRO A 360 16.63 -7.85 -19.94
CA PRO A 360 17.57 -7.07 -20.71
C PRO A 360 17.00 -5.69 -20.99
N GLU A 361 17.83 -4.65 -20.90
CA GLU A 361 17.40 -3.28 -21.25
C GLU A 361 16.70 -3.28 -22.62
N LYS A 362 15.42 -2.92 -22.61
CA LYS A 362 14.73 -2.61 -23.88
C LYS A 362 15.41 -1.38 -24.45
N ARG A 363 16.26 -1.56 -25.48
CA ARG A 363 16.81 -0.41 -26.19
C ARG A 363 15.66 0.52 -26.55
N LYS A 364 15.61 1.68 -25.91
CA LYS A 364 14.69 2.76 -26.31
C LYS A 364 15.06 3.10 -27.76
N ARG A 365 14.17 2.70 -28.69
CA ARG A 365 14.25 3.15 -30.09
C ARG A 365 13.76 4.58 -30.20
#